data_a872573cc217515aec457a6113b1ba01
#
_entry.id   a872573cc217515aec457a6113b1ba01
#
_cell.length_a   1.000
_cell.length_b   1.000
_cell.length_c   1.000
_cell.angle_alpha   90.00
_cell.angle_beta   90.00
_cell.angle_gamma   90.00
#
_symmetry.space_group_name_H-M   'P 1'
#
loop_
_entity.id
_entity.type
_entity.pdbx_description
1 polymer ?
#
loop_
_entity_poly.entity_id
_entity_poly.type
_entity_poly.pdbx_seq_one_letter_code
_entity_poly.pdbx_strand_id
1 'polypeptide(L)'
;TLKKSDKPNIASVYLNRVRQGWPLQADPTIKFAMKDFALKRIRGIHLKFESPYNTYLNKGVPPGPICTPTAESIDAVLNAPATEYMFFVASSKFDGSSIFTTNLSDHSKYARLYQQELTRRMDSAKKANAAK
;
A
#
# COMPACT_ATOMS: atom_id res chain seq x y z
N THR A 1 2.03 -7.76 9.27
CA THR A 1 1.12 -8.65 8.53
C THR A 1 -0.26 -8.04 8.45
N LEU A 2 -0.85 -7.98 7.25
CA LEU A 2 -2.18 -7.44 7.05
C LEU A 2 -3.24 -8.34 7.69
N LYS A 3 -4.28 -7.74 8.27
CA LYS A 3 -5.44 -8.50 8.72
C LYS A 3 -6.17 -9.11 7.54
N LYS A 4 -6.51 -10.38 7.64
CA LYS A 4 -7.24 -11.13 6.62
C LYS A 4 -8.59 -10.47 6.29
N SER A 5 -9.28 -9.93 7.30
CA SER A 5 -10.57 -9.25 7.16
C SER A 5 -10.48 -7.94 6.35
N ASP A 6 -9.31 -7.34 6.21
CA ASP A 6 -9.12 -6.10 5.46
C ASP A 6 -8.85 -6.32 3.96
N LYS A 7 -8.46 -7.53 3.57
CA LYS A 7 -8.11 -7.82 2.17
C LYS A 7 -9.23 -7.51 1.17
N PRO A 8 -10.50 -7.86 1.44
CA PRO A 8 -11.58 -7.49 0.51
C PRO A 8 -11.73 -5.98 0.33
N ASN A 9 -11.57 -5.19 1.39
CA ASN A 9 -11.62 -3.73 1.31
C ASN A 9 -10.41 -3.15 0.57
N ILE A 10 -9.23 -3.72 0.76
CA ILE A 10 -8.04 -3.35 -0.03
C ILE A 10 -8.30 -3.60 -1.52
N ALA A 11 -8.84 -4.76 -1.86
CA ALA A 11 -9.20 -5.10 -3.23
C ALA A 11 -10.19 -4.08 -3.79
N SER A 12 -11.18 -3.65 -3.00
CA SER A 12 -12.18 -2.66 -3.45
C SER A 12 -11.54 -1.31 -3.77
N VAL A 13 -10.52 -0.88 -3.02
CA VAL A 13 -9.76 0.34 -3.32
C VAL A 13 -9.15 0.27 -4.72
N TYR A 14 -8.44 -0.79 -5.02
CA TYR A 14 -7.80 -0.96 -6.33
C TYR A 14 -8.82 -1.05 -7.46
N LEU A 15 -9.91 -1.79 -7.27
CA LEU A 15 -10.99 -1.89 -8.26
C LEU A 15 -11.65 -0.53 -8.51
N ASN A 16 -11.89 0.25 -7.46
CA ASN A 16 -12.45 1.59 -7.59
C ASN A 16 -11.52 2.51 -8.38
N ARG A 17 -10.21 2.45 -8.12
CA ARG A 17 -9.21 3.24 -8.86
C ARG A 17 -9.19 2.86 -10.34
N VAL A 18 -9.22 1.57 -10.67
CA VAL A 18 -9.27 1.12 -12.06
C VAL A 18 -10.52 1.67 -12.75
N ARG A 19 -11.69 1.53 -12.11
CA ARG A 19 -12.98 2.00 -12.67
C ARG A 19 -13.00 3.51 -12.90
N GLN A 20 -12.35 4.28 -12.05
CA GLN A 20 -12.34 5.74 -12.14
C GLN A 20 -11.16 6.29 -12.94
N GLY A 21 -10.33 5.44 -13.51
CA GLY A 21 -9.17 5.87 -14.30
C GLY A 21 -8.05 6.49 -13.46
N TRP A 22 -7.94 6.09 -12.18
CA TRP A 22 -6.87 6.53 -11.30
C TRP A 22 -5.66 5.61 -11.40
N PRO A 23 -4.44 6.14 -11.23
CA PRO A 23 -3.26 5.29 -11.08
C PRO A 23 -3.40 4.45 -9.81
N LEU A 24 -2.96 3.19 -9.86
CA LEU A 24 -3.06 2.29 -8.70
C LEU A 24 -2.13 2.69 -7.56
N GLN A 25 -0.99 3.31 -7.87
CA GLN A 25 0.00 3.76 -6.89
C GLN A 25 0.37 2.67 -5.88
N ALA A 26 0.64 1.49 -6.39
CA ALA A 26 0.97 0.32 -5.59
C ALA A 26 2.49 0.16 -5.46
N ASP A 27 3.03 0.40 -4.28
CA ASP A 27 4.48 0.31 -4.01
C ASP A 27 5.12 -1.00 -4.44
N PRO A 28 4.49 -2.18 -4.27
CA PRO A 28 5.08 -3.43 -4.75
C PRO A 28 5.41 -3.44 -6.24
N THR A 29 4.70 -2.68 -7.07
CA THR A 29 4.99 -2.58 -8.50
C THR A 29 6.30 -1.85 -8.77
N ILE A 30 6.66 -0.89 -7.93
CA ILE A 30 7.96 -0.19 -8.01
C ILE A 30 9.10 -1.16 -7.68
N LYS A 31 8.97 -1.92 -6.61
CA LYS A 31 9.98 -2.93 -6.24
C LYS A 31 10.19 -3.94 -7.35
N PHE A 32 9.11 -4.39 -7.97
CA PHE A 32 9.17 -5.33 -9.11
C PHE A 32 9.86 -4.66 -10.32
N ALA A 33 9.45 -3.44 -10.67
CA ALA A 33 10.01 -2.72 -11.82
C ALA A 33 11.51 -2.50 -11.68
N MET A 34 11.98 -2.15 -10.48
CA MET A 34 13.38 -1.93 -10.17
C MET A 34 14.16 -3.22 -9.92
N LYS A 35 13.48 -4.35 -9.79
CA LYS A 35 14.06 -5.64 -9.37
C LYS A 35 14.80 -5.54 -8.04
N ASP A 36 14.33 -4.67 -7.16
CA ASP A 36 14.91 -4.43 -5.85
C ASP A 36 13.89 -4.77 -4.75
N PHE A 37 13.82 -6.05 -4.41
CA PHE A 37 12.88 -6.57 -3.42
C PHE A 37 13.34 -6.34 -1.98
N ALA A 38 14.58 -5.94 -1.78
CA ALA A 38 15.13 -5.59 -0.48
C ALA A 38 14.79 -4.16 -0.06
N LEU A 39 14.28 -3.35 -0.98
CA LEU A 39 13.92 -1.97 -0.72
C LEU A 39 12.81 -1.90 0.33
N LYS A 40 13.11 -1.34 1.51
CA LYS A 40 12.17 -1.30 2.63
C LYS A 40 11.22 -0.12 2.56
N ARG A 41 11.62 0.98 1.93
CA ARG A 41 10.83 2.21 1.86
C ARG A 41 10.90 2.81 0.47
N ILE A 42 9.73 3.06 -0.11
CA ILE A 42 9.61 3.77 -1.38
C ILE A 42 9.66 5.27 -1.09
N ARG A 43 10.58 5.95 -1.78
CA ARG A 43 10.76 7.40 -1.69
C ARG A 43 10.39 8.06 -3.01
N GLY A 44 10.27 9.39 -3.01
CA GLY A 44 9.89 10.15 -4.19
C GLY A 44 10.72 9.86 -5.45
N ILE A 45 12.03 9.62 -5.29
CA ILE A 45 12.92 9.28 -6.40
C ILE A 45 12.50 7.93 -7.05
N HIS A 46 12.04 6.97 -6.26
CA HIS A 46 11.60 5.67 -6.75
C HIS A 46 10.31 5.76 -7.57
N LEU A 47 9.43 6.72 -7.23
CA LEU A 47 8.15 6.92 -7.92
C LEU A 47 8.32 7.35 -9.37
N LYS A 48 9.49 7.88 -9.73
CA LYS A 48 9.81 8.35 -11.07
C LYS A 48 10.50 7.30 -11.94
N PHE A 49 10.73 6.11 -11.42
CA PHE A 49 11.38 5.04 -12.17
C PHE A 49 10.54 4.65 -13.38
N GLU A 50 11.09 4.83 -14.58
CA GLU A 50 10.37 4.56 -15.83
C GLU A 50 10.26 3.05 -16.08
N SER A 51 9.03 2.55 -16.08
CA SER A 51 8.70 1.17 -16.38
C SER A 51 7.22 1.06 -16.68
N PRO A 52 6.80 0.17 -17.60
CA PRO A 52 5.37 -0.12 -17.79
C PRO A 52 4.70 -0.64 -16.52
N TYR A 53 5.46 -1.21 -15.59
CA TYR A 53 4.96 -1.72 -14.32
C TYR A 53 4.79 -0.64 -13.25
N ASN A 54 5.33 0.58 -13.46
CA ASN A 54 5.20 1.65 -12.49
C ASN A 54 3.77 2.20 -12.48
N THR A 55 3.00 1.85 -11.45
CA THR A 55 1.59 2.25 -11.31
C THR A 55 1.40 3.68 -10.81
N TYR A 56 2.47 4.41 -10.51
CA TYR A 56 2.43 5.86 -10.28
C TYR A 56 2.47 6.65 -11.58
N LEU A 57 3.11 6.10 -12.61
CA LEU A 57 3.25 6.75 -13.93
C LEU A 57 2.21 6.27 -14.94
N ASN A 58 1.72 5.05 -14.79
CA ASN A 58 0.81 4.40 -15.73
C ASN A 58 -0.48 4.01 -15.04
N LYS A 59 -1.61 4.42 -15.61
CA LYS A 59 -2.95 4.09 -15.10
C LYS A 59 -3.29 2.64 -15.44
N GLY A 60 -4.18 2.06 -14.63
CA GLY A 60 -4.68 0.71 -14.85
C GLY A 60 -3.75 -0.37 -14.29
N VAL A 61 -4.07 -1.63 -14.62
CA VAL A 61 -3.27 -2.76 -14.17
C VAL A 61 -1.94 -2.83 -14.93
N PRO A 62 -0.86 -3.34 -14.28
CA PRO A 62 0.41 -3.55 -14.97
C PRO A 62 0.29 -4.54 -16.15
N PRO A 63 1.30 -4.57 -17.05
CA PRO A 63 1.26 -5.48 -18.21
C PRO A 63 1.17 -6.96 -17.87
N GLY A 64 1.57 -7.35 -16.67
CA GLY A 64 1.51 -8.74 -16.23
C GLY A 64 1.59 -8.84 -14.71
N PRO A 65 1.50 -10.05 -14.15
CA PRO A 65 1.59 -10.25 -12.70
C PRO A 65 2.99 -9.94 -12.17
N ILE A 66 3.05 -9.46 -10.92
CA ILE A 66 4.31 -9.17 -10.22
C ILE A 66 4.67 -10.25 -9.21
N CYS A 67 3.76 -11.17 -8.94
CA CYS A 67 3.94 -12.31 -8.05
C CYS A 67 2.88 -13.36 -8.34
N THR A 68 3.01 -14.52 -7.70
CA THR A 68 1.94 -15.53 -7.69
C THR A 68 1.00 -15.21 -6.53
N PRO A 69 -0.26 -14.81 -6.80
CA PRO A 69 -1.20 -14.49 -5.73
C PRO A 69 -1.65 -15.75 -4.99
N THR A 70 -2.00 -15.59 -3.71
CA THR A 70 -2.66 -16.66 -2.94
C THR A 70 -4.13 -16.80 -3.37
N ALA A 71 -4.71 -17.98 -3.13
CA ALA A 71 -6.15 -18.18 -3.33
C ALA A 71 -6.97 -17.15 -2.55
N GLU A 72 -6.57 -16.82 -1.34
CA GLU A 72 -7.20 -15.79 -0.51
C GLU A 72 -7.21 -14.41 -1.17
N SER A 73 -6.10 -14.03 -1.80
CA SER A 73 -6.01 -12.74 -2.51
C SER A 73 -6.91 -12.73 -3.75
N ILE A 74 -6.96 -13.84 -4.49
CA ILE A 74 -7.86 -13.97 -5.65
C ILE A 74 -9.32 -13.86 -5.20
N ASP A 75 -9.70 -14.58 -4.15
CA ASP A 75 -11.06 -14.52 -3.60
C ASP A 75 -11.42 -13.12 -3.12
N ALA A 76 -10.48 -12.39 -2.51
CA ALA A 76 -10.70 -11.02 -2.07
C ALA A 76 -11.05 -10.09 -3.24
N VAL A 77 -10.42 -10.26 -4.39
CA VAL A 77 -10.73 -9.48 -5.60
C VAL A 77 -12.09 -9.88 -6.18
N LEU A 78 -12.35 -11.18 -6.30
CA LEU A 78 -13.59 -11.69 -6.90
C LEU A 78 -14.82 -11.37 -6.05
N ASN A 79 -14.67 -11.30 -4.73
CA ASN A 79 -15.74 -11.05 -3.78
C ASN A 79 -15.61 -9.67 -3.09
N ALA A 80 -14.88 -8.74 -3.70
CA ALA A 80 -14.68 -7.41 -3.12
C ALA A 80 -16.02 -6.70 -2.92
N PRO A 81 -16.25 -6.09 -1.74
CA PRO A 81 -17.48 -5.37 -1.50
C PRO A 81 -17.55 -4.10 -2.34
N ALA A 82 -18.77 -3.65 -2.64
CA ALA A 82 -19.00 -2.36 -3.27
C ALA A 82 -18.76 -1.26 -2.22
N THR A 83 -17.67 -0.52 -2.35
CA THR A 83 -17.33 0.61 -1.48
C THR A 83 -17.00 1.84 -2.30
N GLU A 84 -16.85 2.97 -1.60
CA GLU A 84 -16.36 4.22 -2.20
C GLU A 84 -14.91 4.50 -1.80
N TYR A 85 -14.23 3.55 -1.17
CA TYR A 85 -12.86 3.72 -0.72
C TYR A 85 -11.90 3.92 -1.90
N MET A 86 -11.07 4.94 -1.80
CA MET A 86 -10.03 5.27 -2.79
C MET A 86 -8.63 5.17 -2.22
N PHE A 87 -8.49 5.12 -0.91
CA PHE A 87 -7.22 5.10 -0.20
C PHE A 87 -7.25 4.10 0.95
N PHE A 88 -6.09 3.54 1.25
CA PHE A 88 -5.90 2.81 2.51
C PHE A 88 -4.48 3.02 3.03
N VAL A 89 -4.32 2.91 4.32
CA VAL A 89 -3.02 3.00 4.99
C VAL A 89 -3.03 2.13 6.23
N ALA A 90 -1.87 1.60 6.59
CA ALA A 90 -1.74 0.83 7.82
C ALA A 90 -2.10 1.69 9.05
N SER A 91 -2.80 1.09 10.00
CA SER A 91 -3.20 1.76 11.22
C SER A 91 -1.99 2.09 12.09
N SER A 92 -2.00 3.28 12.71
CA SER A 92 -0.99 3.67 13.70
C SER A 92 -1.00 2.81 14.97
N LYS A 93 -2.01 1.97 15.14
CA LYS A 93 -2.07 0.99 16.24
C LYS A 93 -1.08 -0.16 16.07
N PHE A 94 -0.56 -0.36 14.86
CA PHE A 94 0.37 -1.43 14.50
C PHE A 94 -0.16 -2.83 14.83
N ASP A 95 -1.47 -3.02 14.68
CA ASP A 95 -2.16 -4.29 14.92
C ASP A 95 -2.46 -5.10 13.64
N GLY A 96 -1.89 -4.66 12.52
CA GLY A 96 -2.12 -5.26 11.19
C GLY A 96 -3.36 -4.75 10.49
N SER A 97 -4.19 -3.91 11.15
CA SER A 97 -5.37 -3.32 10.51
C SER A 97 -5.01 -2.15 9.60
N SER A 98 -5.92 -1.85 8.69
CA SER A 98 -5.81 -0.72 7.75
C SER A 98 -6.95 0.26 7.96
N ILE A 99 -6.70 1.52 7.63
CA ILE A 99 -7.68 2.60 7.64
C ILE A 99 -8.05 2.89 6.18
N PHE A 100 -9.34 2.87 5.87
CA PHE A 100 -9.88 3.11 4.53
C PHE A 100 -10.54 4.49 4.48
N THR A 101 -10.25 5.25 3.44
CA THR A 101 -10.80 6.60 3.28
C THR A 101 -11.20 6.84 1.82
N THR A 102 -12.05 7.85 1.62
CA THR A 102 -12.59 8.20 0.30
C THR A 102 -11.92 9.41 -0.33
N ASN A 103 -11.16 10.19 0.44
CA ASN A 103 -10.52 11.42 -0.04
C ASN A 103 -9.09 11.54 0.47
N LEU A 104 -8.32 12.37 -0.24
CA LEU A 104 -6.89 12.55 0.06
C LEU A 104 -6.65 13.22 1.41
N SER A 105 -7.52 14.15 1.82
CA SER A 105 -7.37 14.86 3.10
C SER A 105 -7.37 13.91 4.28
N ASP A 106 -8.37 13.01 4.35
CA ASP A 106 -8.47 12.02 5.41
C ASP A 106 -7.33 11.01 5.34
N HIS A 107 -6.99 10.56 4.13
CA HIS A 107 -5.85 9.65 3.94
C HIS A 107 -4.56 10.26 4.47
N SER A 108 -4.28 11.52 4.12
CA SER A 108 -3.07 12.22 4.56
C SER A 108 -2.99 12.34 6.07
N LYS A 109 -4.13 12.56 6.73
CA LYS A 109 -4.21 12.62 8.19
C LYS A 109 -3.77 11.28 8.82
N TYR A 110 -4.33 10.18 8.36
CA TYR A 110 -4.01 8.84 8.91
C TYR A 110 -2.61 8.38 8.51
N ALA A 111 -2.16 8.72 7.31
CA ALA A 111 -0.79 8.44 6.87
C ALA A 111 0.24 9.16 7.74
N ARG A 112 -0.05 10.41 8.12
CA ARG A 112 0.81 11.18 9.02
C ARG A 112 0.88 10.52 10.39
N LEU A 113 -0.25 10.11 10.95
CA LEU A 113 -0.30 9.42 12.23
C LEU A 113 0.54 8.13 12.20
N TYR A 114 0.42 7.36 11.13
CA TYR A 114 1.21 6.16 10.95
C TYR A 114 2.71 6.46 10.90
N GLN A 115 3.13 7.46 10.13
CA GLN A 115 4.54 7.83 9.99
C GLN A 115 5.11 8.36 11.31
N GLN A 116 4.34 9.13 12.07
CA GLN A 116 4.75 9.62 13.38
C GLN A 116 4.98 8.45 14.35
N GLU A 117 4.07 7.51 14.40
CA GLU A 117 4.19 6.33 15.27
C GLU A 117 5.35 5.43 14.85
N LEU A 118 5.53 5.24 13.54
CA LEU A 118 6.65 4.47 13.00
C LEU A 118 7.99 5.09 13.42
N THR A 119 8.13 6.41 13.28
CA THR A 119 9.32 7.15 13.68
C THR A 119 9.57 7.01 15.18
N ARG A 120 8.54 7.17 15.99
CA ARG A 120 8.64 6.99 17.45
C ARG A 120 9.14 5.60 17.82
N ARG A 121 8.61 4.56 17.18
CA ARG A 121 9.03 3.16 17.43
C ARG A 121 10.46 2.90 16.98
N MET A 122 10.86 3.45 15.84
CA MET A 122 12.24 3.33 15.34
C MET A 122 13.23 4.04 16.28
N ASP A 123 12.91 5.22 16.77
CA ASP A 123 13.76 5.96 17.71
C ASP A 123 13.88 5.23 19.04
N SER A 124 12.78 4.68 19.56
CA SER A 124 12.79 3.86 20.76
C SER A 124 13.68 2.63 20.61
N ALA A 125 13.62 1.96 19.47
CA ALA A 125 14.47 0.81 19.17
C ALA A 125 15.95 1.20 19.10
N LYS A 126 16.28 2.33 18.48
CA LYS A 126 17.66 2.84 18.44
C LYS A 126 18.19 3.14 19.82
N LYS A 127 17.39 3.80 20.70
CA LYS A 127 17.77 4.09 22.08
C LYS A 127 18.00 2.81 22.87
N ALA A 128 17.13 1.81 22.73
CA ALA A 128 17.29 0.53 23.40
C ALA A 128 18.58 -0.19 22.97
N ASN A 129 18.92 -0.15 21.68
CA ASN A 129 20.15 -0.74 21.16
C ASN A 129 21.39 0.04 21.59
N ALA A 130 21.31 1.35 21.68
CA ALA A 130 22.42 2.18 22.16
C ALA A 130 22.71 1.98 23.65
N ALA A 131 21.70 1.59 24.44
CA ALA A 131 21.84 1.32 25.88
C ALA A 131 22.45 -0.06 26.19
N LYS A 132 22.58 -0.91 25.19
CA LYS A 132 23.25 -2.21 25.31
C LYS A 132 24.73 -2.06 24.97
#